data_ee762feea44e0a9e7995e740b72783f9
#
_entry.id   ee762feea44e0a9e7995e740b72783f9
#
_cell.length_a   1.000
_cell.length_b   1.000
_cell.length_c   1.000
_cell.angle_alpha   90.00
_cell.angle_beta   90.00
_cell.angle_gamma   90.00
#
_symmetry.space_group_name_H-M   'P 1'
#
loop_
_entity.id
_entity.type
_entity.pdbx_description
1 polymer ?
#
loop_
_entity_poly.entity_id
_entity_poly.type
_entity_poly.pdbx_seq_one_letter_code
_entity_poly.pdbx_strand_id
1 'polypeptide(L)'
;MKKAQFSKKEAIKFGFGIAKSHILFFIGLLIIVTFVSVLASYLRVGVQKAVFAYLVFTIIQYVVNTIVAMGLIRISLEFVDKAKPKIRDVFYYKPIVKYILVSLANGIIVLVGLILLIIPGIILAIRLQYATYLIVDKNLDPIEALKTSWKITRGHTWNLFFFGLLIGLVNILGALCLLVGLFVTVPLGMIAMASVYRKLLLQSKAA
;
A
#
# COMPACT_ATOMS: atom_id res chain seq x y z
N MET A 1 -6.33 18.10 24.20
CA MET A 1 -7.45 17.29 23.69
C MET A 1 -6.91 15.95 23.18
N LYS A 2 -7.41 14.80 23.68
CA LYS A 2 -7.07 13.48 23.14
C LYS A 2 -7.67 13.40 21.73
N LYS A 3 -6.81 13.31 20.68
CA LYS A 3 -7.29 13.05 19.32
C LYS A 3 -8.08 11.74 19.33
N ALA A 4 -9.29 11.76 18.75
CA ALA A 4 -10.11 10.57 18.65
C ALA A 4 -9.31 9.46 17.93
N GLN A 5 -9.05 8.35 18.64
CA GLN A 5 -8.35 7.21 18.06
C GLN A 5 -9.29 6.48 17.10
N PHE A 6 -8.80 6.12 15.90
CA PHE A 6 -9.57 5.26 15.01
C PHE A 6 -9.69 3.84 15.60
N SER A 7 -10.84 3.21 15.41
CA SER A 7 -11.09 1.83 15.87
C SER A 7 -10.46 0.84 14.88
N LYS A 8 -9.45 0.09 15.33
CA LYS A 8 -8.79 -0.98 14.57
C LYS A 8 -9.78 -2.08 14.19
N LYS A 9 -10.66 -2.46 15.14
CA LYS A 9 -11.68 -3.50 14.94
C LYS A 9 -12.67 -3.11 13.85
N GLU A 10 -13.12 -1.86 13.83
CA GLU A 10 -14.02 -1.35 12.77
C GLU A 10 -13.35 -1.35 11.40
N ALA A 11 -12.07 -0.91 11.31
CA ALA A 11 -11.35 -0.89 10.05
C ALA A 11 -11.18 -2.32 9.47
N ILE A 12 -10.87 -3.30 10.31
CA ILE A 12 -10.75 -4.71 9.90
C ILE A 12 -12.11 -5.29 9.53
N LYS A 13 -13.16 -5.05 10.34
CA LYS A 13 -14.51 -5.52 10.05
C LYS A 13 -15.02 -4.93 8.72
N PHE A 14 -14.75 -3.67 8.47
CA PHE A 14 -15.10 -3.00 7.22
C PHE A 14 -14.35 -3.62 6.03
N GLY A 15 -13.02 -3.79 6.14
CA GLY A 15 -12.20 -4.43 5.11
C GLY A 15 -12.65 -5.86 4.81
N PHE A 16 -12.97 -6.66 5.86
CA PHE A 16 -13.49 -8.01 5.71
C PHE A 16 -14.84 -8.04 5.00
N GLY A 17 -15.76 -7.14 5.37
CA GLY A 17 -17.07 -7.04 4.73
C GLY A 17 -16.96 -6.80 3.23
N ILE A 18 -16.11 -5.85 2.79
CA ILE A 18 -15.89 -5.56 1.37
C ILE A 18 -15.16 -6.71 0.67
N ALA A 19 -14.10 -7.27 1.27
CA ALA A 19 -13.36 -8.38 0.69
C ALA A 19 -14.28 -9.60 0.44
N LYS A 20 -15.15 -9.92 1.40
CA LYS A 20 -16.10 -11.00 1.29
C LYS A 20 -17.17 -10.74 0.22
N SER A 21 -17.75 -9.54 0.18
CA SER A 21 -18.81 -9.19 -0.77
C SER A 21 -18.35 -9.10 -2.22
N HIS A 22 -17.04 -8.86 -2.45
CA HIS A 22 -16.45 -8.71 -3.78
C HIS A 22 -15.33 -9.73 -4.03
N ILE A 23 -15.46 -10.92 -3.43
CA ILE A 23 -14.39 -11.94 -3.45
C ILE A 23 -13.97 -12.34 -4.86
N LEU A 24 -14.90 -12.49 -5.80
CA LEU A 24 -14.59 -12.82 -7.20
C LEU A 24 -13.78 -11.71 -7.89
N PHE A 25 -14.10 -10.45 -7.61
CA PHE A 25 -13.32 -9.31 -8.11
C PHE A 25 -11.88 -9.38 -7.61
N PHE A 26 -11.68 -9.63 -6.31
CA PHE A 26 -10.34 -9.70 -5.73
C PHE A 26 -9.55 -10.93 -6.16
N ILE A 27 -10.20 -12.07 -6.37
CA ILE A 27 -9.58 -13.26 -6.95
C ILE A 27 -9.06 -12.93 -8.36
N GLY A 28 -9.92 -12.38 -9.24
CA GLY A 28 -9.51 -11.98 -10.58
C GLY A 28 -8.38 -10.95 -10.58
N LEU A 29 -8.47 -9.95 -9.69
CA LEU A 29 -7.46 -8.93 -9.49
C LEU A 29 -6.10 -9.53 -9.10
N LEU A 30 -6.07 -10.40 -8.08
CA LEU A 30 -4.86 -11.02 -7.57
C LEU A 30 -4.24 -12.00 -8.60
N ILE A 31 -5.07 -12.73 -9.35
CA ILE A 31 -4.60 -13.58 -10.46
C ILE A 31 -3.88 -12.74 -11.50
N ILE A 32 -4.48 -11.61 -11.94
CA ILE A 32 -3.87 -10.72 -12.93
C ILE A 32 -2.55 -10.16 -12.41
N VAL A 33 -2.54 -9.65 -11.18
CA VAL A 33 -1.32 -9.09 -10.55
C VAL A 33 -0.22 -10.14 -10.43
N THR A 34 -0.57 -11.35 -9.99
CA THR A 34 0.38 -12.46 -9.87
C THR A 34 0.90 -12.89 -11.24
N PHE A 35 0.02 -13.04 -12.23
CA PHE A 35 0.39 -13.40 -13.60
C PHE A 35 1.38 -12.39 -14.18
N VAL A 36 1.08 -11.10 -14.10
CA VAL A 36 1.96 -10.01 -14.59
C VAL A 36 3.32 -10.07 -13.88
N SER A 37 3.34 -10.26 -12.57
CA SER A 37 4.58 -10.32 -11.77
C SER A 37 5.43 -11.56 -12.11
N VAL A 38 4.80 -12.72 -12.25
CA VAL A 38 5.47 -13.98 -12.61
C VAL A 38 6.03 -13.90 -14.03
N LEU A 39 5.24 -13.41 -15.00
CA LEU A 39 5.69 -13.24 -16.38
C LEU A 39 6.90 -12.31 -16.47
N ALA A 40 6.85 -11.16 -15.80
CA ALA A 40 7.97 -10.22 -15.76
C ALA A 40 9.22 -10.85 -15.12
N SER A 41 9.05 -11.64 -14.06
CA SER A 41 10.15 -12.35 -13.40
C SER A 41 10.75 -13.43 -14.29
N TYR A 42 9.94 -14.18 -15.00
CA TYR A 42 10.39 -15.23 -15.92
C TYR A 42 11.21 -14.66 -17.08
N LEU A 43 10.73 -13.57 -17.70
CA LEU A 43 11.45 -12.89 -18.78
C LEU A 43 12.81 -12.37 -18.31
N ARG A 44 12.92 -11.90 -17.05
CA ARG A 44 14.19 -11.45 -16.47
C ARG A 44 15.21 -12.58 -16.32
N VAL A 45 14.77 -13.78 -15.94
CA VAL A 45 15.67 -14.95 -15.78
C VAL A 45 16.31 -15.33 -17.11
N GLY A 46 15.58 -15.25 -18.21
CA GLY A 46 16.09 -15.57 -19.55
C GLY A 46 17.25 -14.69 -20.03
N VAL A 47 17.44 -13.50 -19.45
CA VAL A 47 18.45 -12.50 -19.86
C VAL A 47 19.58 -12.30 -18.84
N GLN A 48 19.69 -13.14 -17.82
CA GLN A 48 20.66 -12.97 -16.72
C GLN A 48 22.13 -12.89 -17.19
N LYS A 49 22.49 -13.57 -18.28
CA LYS A 49 23.85 -13.56 -18.83
C LYS A 49 24.24 -12.26 -19.54
N ALA A 50 23.25 -11.45 -19.95
CA ALA A 50 23.47 -10.18 -20.62
C ALA A 50 23.19 -9.04 -19.64
N VAL A 51 24.22 -8.50 -18.99
CA VAL A 51 24.10 -7.47 -17.92
C VAL A 51 23.21 -6.31 -18.34
N PHE A 52 23.37 -5.78 -19.54
CA PHE A 52 22.58 -4.68 -20.03
C PHE A 52 21.08 -5.04 -20.15
N ALA A 53 20.77 -6.19 -20.76
CA ALA A 53 19.40 -6.66 -20.86
C ALA A 53 18.78 -6.93 -19.49
N TYR A 54 19.54 -7.51 -18.56
CA TYR A 54 19.09 -7.73 -17.18
C TYR A 54 18.72 -6.41 -16.47
N LEU A 55 19.54 -5.37 -16.63
CA LEU A 55 19.25 -4.04 -16.06
C LEU A 55 17.96 -3.43 -16.66
N VAL A 56 17.82 -3.49 -17.99
CA VAL A 56 16.62 -2.99 -18.67
C VAL A 56 15.36 -3.72 -18.17
N PHE A 57 15.38 -5.06 -18.13
CA PHE A 57 14.24 -5.83 -17.62
C PHE A 57 13.94 -5.56 -16.15
N THR A 58 14.97 -5.33 -15.33
CA THR A 58 14.78 -4.95 -13.92
C THR A 58 14.06 -3.61 -13.79
N ILE A 59 14.42 -2.63 -14.61
CA ILE A 59 13.74 -1.32 -14.64
C ILE A 59 12.28 -1.48 -15.10
N ILE A 60 12.05 -2.24 -16.17
CA ILE A 60 10.69 -2.50 -16.67
C ILE A 60 9.84 -3.17 -15.56
N GLN A 61 10.37 -4.17 -14.90
CA GLN A 61 9.66 -4.85 -13.80
C GLN A 61 9.36 -3.90 -12.65
N TYR A 62 10.29 -3.02 -12.29
CA TYR A 62 10.06 -2.01 -11.26
C TYR A 62 8.92 -1.05 -11.64
N VAL A 63 8.90 -0.59 -12.89
CA VAL A 63 7.82 0.27 -13.41
C VAL A 63 6.47 -0.45 -13.38
N VAL A 64 6.41 -1.69 -13.84
CA VAL A 64 5.17 -2.51 -13.83
C VAL A 64 4.67 -2.69 -12.40
N ASN A 65 5.54 -3.09 -11.46
CA ASN A 65 5.17 -3.25 -10.05
C ASN A 65 4.69 -1.93 -9.43
N THR A 66 5.29 -0.80 -9.82
CA THR A 66 4.86 0.53 -9.37
C THR A 66 3.45 0.86 -9.86
N ILE A 67 3.14 0.62 -11.13
CA ILE A 67 1.80 0.83 -11.70
C ILE A 67 0.77 -0.02 -10.95
N VAL A 68 1.06 -1.30 -10.75
CA VAL A 68 0.20 -2.22 -10.00
C VAL A 68 -0.03 -1.71 -8.56
N ALA A 69 1.02 -1.31 -7.86
CA ALA A 69 0.90 -0.79 -6.50
C ALA A 69 0.01 0.46 -6.42
N MET A 70 0.18 1.39 -7.37
CA MET A 70 -0.67 2.57 -7.48
C MET A 70 -2.14 2.21 -7.76
N GLY A 71 -2.37 1.27 -8.68
CA GLY A 71 -3.71 0.79 -9.01
C GLY A 71 -4.39 0.12 -7.82
N LEU A 72 -3.66 -0.69 -7.05
CA LEU A 72 -4.19 -1.32 -5.85
C LEU A 72 -4.57 -0.30 -4.77
N ILE A 73 -3.76 0.74 -4.57
CA ILE A 73 -4.11 1.86 -3.66
C ILE A 73 -5.40 2.54 -4.16
N ARG A 74 -5.48 2.84 -5.45
CA ARG A 74 -6.65 3.49 -6.05
C ARG A 74 -7.92 2.67 -5.87
N ILE A 75 -7.90 1.39 -6.23
CA ILE A 75 -9.03 0.47 -6.05
C ILE A 75 -9.45 0.42 -4.58
N SER A 76 -8.50 0.37 -3.64
CA SER A 76 -8.79 0.34 -2.22
C SER A 76 -9.49 1.62 -1.75
N LEU A 77 -9.07 2.78 -2.25
CA LEU A 77 -9.70 4.07 -1.95
C LEU A 77 -11.11 4.15 -2.56
N GLU A 78 -11.29 3.71 -3.79
CA GLU A 78 -12.59 3.68 -4.46
C GLU A 78 -13.61 2.81 -3.71
N PHE A 79 -13.21 1.66 -3.19
CA PHE A 79 -14.08 0.83 -2.33
C PHE A 79 -14.45 1.54 -1.02
N VAL A 80 -13.51 2.25 -0.40
CA VAL A 80 -13.79 3.03 0.82
C VAL A 80 -14.73 4.18 0.54
N ASP A 81 -14.59 4.81 -0.60
CA ASP A 81 -15.45 5.93 -1.05
C ASP A 81 -16.78 5.45 -1.66
N LYS A 82 -17.09 4.14 -1.54
CA LYS A 82 -18.31 3.48 -2.08
C LYS A 82 -18.47 3.62 -3.59
N ALA A 83 -17.38 3.83 -4.32
CA ALA A 83 -17.36 3.74 -5.77
C ALA A 83 -17.34 2.28 -6.22
N LYS A 84 -17.55 2.06 -7.51
CA LYS A 84 -17.49 0.72 -8.14
C LYS A 84 -16.20 0.61 -8.95
N PRO A 85 -15.07 0.21 -8.34
CA PRO A 85 -13.81 0.10 -9.07
C PRO A 85 -13.91 -0.96 -10.16
N LYS A 86 -13.15 -0.74 -11.23
CA LYS A 86 -13.02 -1.68 -12.35
C LYS A 86 -11.61 -2.30 -12.31
N ILE A 87 -11.47 -3.51 -12.82
CA ILE A 87 -10.16 -4.19 -12.90
C ILE A 87 -9.13 -3.35 -13.67
N ARG A 88 -9.57 -2.60 -14.70
CA ARG A 88 -8.68 -1.70 -15.45
C ARG A 88 -8.03 -0.60 -14.61
N ASP A 89 -8.60 -0.25 -13.45
CA ASP A 89 -8.09 0.80 -12.56
C ASP A 89 -6.78 0.37 -11.87
N VAL A 90 -6.42 -0.93 -11.97
CA VAL A 90 -5.08 -1.45 -11.62
C VAL A 90 -3.98 -0.78 -12.44
N PHE A 91 -4.25 -0.44 -13.70
CA PHE A 91 -3.28 0.19 -14.60
C PHE A 91 -3.29 1.71 -14.51
N TYR A 92 -3.55 2.24 -13.32
CA TYR A 92 -3.50 3.68 -13.07
C TYR A 92 -2.06 4.18 -12.96
N TYR A 93 -1.64 5.04 -13.88
CA TYR A 93 -0.23 5.46 -13.99
C TYR A 93 -0.01 6.98 -13.95
N LYS A 94 -1.07 7.80 -13.88
CA LYS A 94 -0.94 9.25 -13.99
C LYS A 94 0.16 9.88 -13.13
N PRO A 95 0.27 9.65 -11.79
CA PRO A 95 1.32 10.25 -10.97
C PRO A 95 2.55 9.35 -10.82
N ILE A 96 2.93 8.54 -11.84
CA ILE A 96 3.99 7.53 -11.69
C ILE A 96 5.33 8.13 -11.27
N VAL A 97 5.73 9.25 -11.84
CA VAL A 97 7.00 9.92 -11.51
C VAL A 97 6.99 10.39 -10.06
N LYS A 98 5.91 11.04 -9.63
CA LYS A 98 5.76 11.49 -8.24
C LYS A 98 5.74 10.31 -7.26
N TYR A 99 5.10 9.20 -7.66
CA TYR A 99 5.04 7.98 -6.85
C TYR A 99 6.42 7.35 -6.68
N ILE A 100 7.20 7.24 -7.75
CA ILE A 100 8.58 6.73 -7.71
C ILE A 100 9.44 7.62 -6.80
N LEU A 101 9.37 8.94 -6.99
CA LEU A 101 10.15 9.88 -6.19
C LEU A 101 9.81 9.80 -4.70
N VAL A 102 8.51 9.76 -4.34
CA VAL A 102 8.11 9.65 -2.93
C VAL A 102 8.46 8.29 -2.35
N SER A 103 8.35 7.21 -3.12
CA SER A 103 8.72 5.87 -2.65
C SER A 103 10.21 5.76 -2.39
N LEU A 104 11.04 6.33 -3.29
CA LEU A 104 12.49 6.35 -3.15
C LEU A 104 12.92 7.20 -1.93
N ALA A 105 12.37 8.41 -1.81
CA ALA A 105 12.64 9.29 -0.67
C ALA A 105 12.22 8.64 0.65
N ASN A 106 11.03 8.02 0.70
CA ASN A 106 10.55 7.30 1.87
C ASN A 106 11.49 6.13 2.22
N GLY A 107 11.89 5.34 1.22
CA GLY A 107 12.82 4.23 1.41
C GLY A 107 14.16 4.69 1.99
N ILE A 108 14.75 5.75 1.44
CA ILE A 108 16.01 6.32 1.95
C ILE A 108 15.87 6.82 3.38
N ILE A 109 14.82 7.60 3.67
CA ILE A 109 14.57 8.14 5.01
C ILE A 109 14.43 7.01 6.05
N VAL A 110 13.65 5.98 5.72
CA VAL A 110 13.45 4.82 6.61
C VAL A 110 14.73 4.02 6.78
N LEU A 111 15.47 3.78 5.69
CA LEU A 111 16.74 3.05 5.74
C LEU A 111 17.77 3.77 6.63
N VAL A 112 17.95 5.07 6.45
CA VAL A 112 18.83 5.87 7.31
C VAL A 112 18.38 5.82 8.76
N GLY A 113 17.06 5.91 9.01
CA GLY A 113 16.50 5.77 10.35
C GLY A 113 16.79 4.41 10.99
N LEU A 114 16.72 3.31 10.21
CA LEU A 114 17.00 1.96 10.69
C LEU A 114 18.50 1.73 10.95
N ILE A 115 19.39 2.31 10.12
CA ILE A 115 20.84 2.23 10.31
C ILE A 115 21.26 2.99 11.57
N LEU A 116 20.68 4.15 11.81
CA LEU A 116 20.99 4.93 13.01
C LEU A 116 20.47 4.26 14.28
N LEU A 117 19.20 3.89 14.30
CA LEU A 117 18.54 3.18 15.39
C LEU A 117 17.25 2.49 14.86
N ILE A 118 17.04 1.23 15.24
CA ILE A 118 15.88 0.45 14.79
C ILE A 118 14.55 1.13 15.13
N ILE A 119 14.41 1.64 16.35
CA ILE A 119 13.16 2.25 16.84
C ILE A 119 12.78 3.51 16.04
N PRO A 120 13.67 4.51 15.85
CA PRO A 120 13.38 5.64 14.98
C PRO A 120 13.04 5.25 13.56
N GLY A 121 13.73 4.25 12.97
CA GLY A 121 13.42 3.75 11.63
C GLY A 121 11.99 3.21 11.51
N ILE A 122 11.54 2.43 12.48
CA ILE A 122 10.16 1.94 12.55
C ILE A 122 9.16 3.10 12.68
N ILE A 123 9.45 4.10 13.51
CA ILE A 123 8.59 5.28 13.66
C ILE A 123 8.48 6.05 12.33
N LEU A 124 9.60 6.23 11.62
CA LEU A 124 9.63 6.87 10.31
C LEU A 124 8.78 6.09 9.29
N ALA A 125 8.96 4.77 9.21
CA ALA A 125 8.18 3.91 8.34
C ALA A 125 6.66 4.06 8.56
N ILE A 126 6.23 4.04 9.84
CA ILE A 126 4.82 4.20 10.20
C ILE A 126 4.30 5.60 9.87
N ARG A 127 5.11 6.64 10.06
CA ARG A 127 4.68 8.01 9.81
C ARG A 127 4.62 8.37 8.34
N LEU A 128 5.45 7.77 7.53
CA LEU A 128 5.54 8.05 6.10
C LEU A 128 4.73 7.08 5.23
N GLN A 129 4.12 6.04 5.80
CA GLN A 129 3.40 4.98 5.07
C GLN A 129 2.27 5.49 4.16
N TYR A 130 1.65 6.62 4.48
CA TYR A 130 0.55 7.19 3.68
C TYR A 130 1.00 8.20 2.63
N ALA A 131 2.30 8.46 2.47
CA ALA A 131 2.80 9.37 1.45
C ALA A 131 2.42 8.90 0.03
N THR A 132 2.54 7.61 -0.24
CA THR A 132 2.11 6.99 -1.51
C THR A 132 0.60 7.09 -1.76
N TYR A 133 -0.21 6.96 -0.71
CA TYR A 133 -1.66 7.17 -0.79
C TYR A 133 -2.01 8.61 -1.17
N LEU A 134 -1.30 9.60 -0.61
CA LEU A 134 -1.50 11.01 -0.91
C LEU A 134 -1.13 11.36 -2.36
N ILE A 135 -0.12 10.71 -2.93
CA ILE A 135 0.21 10.85 -4.35
C ILE A 135 -0.93 10.32 -5.22
N VAL A 136 -1.42 9.11 -4.95
CA VAL A 136 -2.46 8.46 -5.75
C VAL A 136 -3.81 9.17 -5.61
N ASP A 137 -4.16 9.60 -4.40
CA ASP A 137 -5.45 10.22 -4.08
C ASP A 137 -5.52 11.71 -4.43
N LYS A 138 -4.47 12.46 -4.11
CA LYS A 138 -4.47 13.93 -4.19
C LYS A 138 -3.50 14.50 -5.22
N ASN A 139 -2.69 13.64 -5.85
CA ASN A 139 -1.62 14.04 -6.77
C ASN A 139 -0.66 15.13 -6.19
N LEU A 140 -0.43 15.08 -4.87
CA LEU A 140 0.46 16.01 -4.19
C LEU A 140 1.89 15.88 -4.73
N ASP A 141 2.71 16.91 -4.49
CA ASP A 141 4.15 16.80 -4.76
C ASP A 141 4.83 15.90 -3.72
N PRO A 142 5.93 15.21 -4.08
CA PRO A 142 6.56 14.22 -3.21
C PRO A 142 6.89 14.74 -1.81
N ILE A 143 7.45 15.96 -1.72
CA ILE A 143 7.80 16.57 -0.43
C ILE A 143 6.53 16.91 0.38
N GLU A 144 5.52 17.42 -0.28
CA GLU A 144 4.23 17.72 0.35
C GLU A 144 3.53 16.46 0.83
N ALA A 145 3.58 15.37 0.06
CA ALA A 145 3.04 14.07 0.43
C ALA A 145 3.72 13.50 1.69
N LEU A 146 5.06 13.59 1.80
CA LEU A 146 5.81 13.18 2.98
C LEU A 146 5.43 14.02 4.21
N LYS A 147 5.40 15.35 4.07
CA LYS A 147 5.01 16.27 5.15
C LYS A 147 3.57 16.02 5.61
N THR A 148 2.65 15.82 4.67
CA THR A 148 1.24 15.57 4.97
C THR A 148 1.05 14.20 5.62
N SER A 149 1.74 13.15 5.14
CA SER A 149 1.75 11.83 5.79
C SER A 149 2.21 11.93 7.24
N TRP A 150 3.31 12.64 7.49
CA TRP A 150 3.80 12.91 8.83
C TRP A 150 2.78 13.63 9.72
N LYS A 151 2.08 14.62 9.16
CA LYS A 151 1.07 15.41 9.89
C LYS A 151 -0.15 14.56 10.25
N ILE A 152 -0.71 13.80 9.31
CA ILE A 152 -1.93 13.01 9.56
C ILE A 152 -1.70 11.83 10.50
N THR A 153 -0.47 11.27 10.54
CA THR A 153 -0.09 10.15 11.43
C THR A 153 0.36 10.60 12.82
N ARG A 154 0.60 11.91 13.01
CA ARG A 154 1.06 12.46 14.29
C ARG A 154 0.02 12.23 15.39
N GLY A 155 0.47 11.60 16.49
CA GLY A 155 -0.40 11.22 17.63
C GLY A 155 -1.06 9.84 17.47
N HIS A 156 -0.91 9.18 16.30
CA HIS A 156 -1.48 7.85 16.05
C HIS A 156 -0.42 6.77 15.81
N THR A 157 0.87 7.07 15.99
CA THR A 157 2.00 6.19 15.61
C THR A 157 1.86 4.79 16.23
N TRP A 158 1.65 4.68 17.54
CA TRP A 158 1.48 3.40 18.22
C TRP A 158 0.22 2.66 17.80
N ASN A 159 -0.87 3.39 17.57
CA ASN A 159 -2.12 2.81 17.10
C ASN A 159 -1.97 2.22 15.69
N LEU A 160 -1.23 2.91 14.82
CA LEU A 160 -0.89 2.45 13.47
C LEU A 160 0.08 1.27 13.50
N PHE A 161 1.07 1.29 14.40
CA PHE A 161 1.99 0.16 14.60
C PHE A 161 1.24 -1.14 14.91
N PHE A 162 0.41 -1.11 15.98
CA PHE A 162 -0.38 -2.29 16.35
C PHE A 162 -1.43 -2.67 15.30
N PHE A 163 -1.94 -1.71 14.55
CA PHE A 163 -2.84 -1.98 13.43
C PHE A 163 -2.11 -2.70 12.29
N GLY A 164 -0.92 -2.24 11.92
CA GLY A 164 -0.08 -2.92 10.93
C GLY A 164 0.32 -4.34 11.36
N LEU A 165 0.69 -4.51 12.65
CA LEU A 165 0.99 -5.82 13.22
C LEU A 165 -0.21 -6.78 13.13
N LEU A 166 -1.41 -6.28 13.44
CA LEU A 166 -2.63 -7.06 13.37
C LEU A 166 -2.97 -7.49 11.92
N ILE A 167 -2.81 -6.59 10.93
CA ILE A 167 -2.96 -6.94 9.52
C ILE A 167 -1.92 -7.98 9.12
N GLY A 168 -0.67 -7.82 9.56
CA GLY A 168 0.39 -8.80 9.33
C GLY A 168 0.04 -10.18 9.86
N LEU A 169 -0.46 -10.28 11.09
CA LEU A 169 -0.92 -11.54 11.69
C LEU A 169 -2.07 -12.16 10.90
N VAL A 170 -3.05 -11.36 10.47
CA VAL A 170 -4.17 -11.84 9.63
C VAL A 170 -3.65 -12.39 8.31
N ASN A 171 -2.66 -11.75 7.68
CA ASN A 171 -2.05 -12.25 6.45
C ASN A 171 -1.24 -13.54 6.67
N ILE A 172 -0.53 -13.66 7.79
CA ILE A 172 0.17 -14.91 8.17
C ILE A 172 -0.84 -16.06 8.32
N LEU A 173 -1.94 -15.83 9.01
CA LEU A 173 -3.02 -16.83 9.12
C LEU A 173 -3.61 -17.19 7.75
N GLY A 174 -3.79 -16.19 6.87
CA GLY A 174 -4.23 -16.43 5.49
C GLY A 174 -3.24 -17.29 4.69
N ALA A 175 -1.93 -17.08 4.88
CA ALA A 175 -0.89 -17.87 4.24
C ALA A 175 -0.85 -19.31 4.76
N LEU A 176 -1.03 -19.52 6.06
CA LEU A 176 -1.11 -20.84 6.69
C LEU A 176 -2.30 -21.66 6.18
N CYS A 177 -3.39 -21.02 5.76
CA CYS A 177 -4.52 -21.67 5.08
C CYS A 177 -4.20 -21.99 3.60
N LEU A 178 -3.07 -22.64 3.33
CA LEU A 178 -2.62 -23.10 2.00
C LEU A 178 -2.55 -21.99 0.96
N LEU A 179 -2.18 -20.76 1.37
CA LEU A 179 -2.16 -19.55 0.55
C LEU A 179 -3.53 -19.08 0.02
N VAL A 180 -4.53 -19.95 0.02
CA VAL A 180 -5.91 -19.61 -0.41
C VAL A 180 -6.50 -18.50 0.46
N GLY A 181 -6.17 -18.48 1.75
CA GLY A 181 -6.60 -17.42 2.66
C GLY A 181 -6.09 -16.03 2.26
N LEU A 182 -4.97 -15.92 1.54
CA LEU A 182 -4.44 -14.64 1.07
C LEU A 182 -5.37 -13.93 0.07
N PHE A 183 -6.19 -14.67 -0.68
CA PHE A 183 -7.19 -14.06 -1.57
C PHE A 183 -8.25 -13.24 -0.81
N VAL A 184 -8.40 -13.48 0.48
CA VAL A 184 -9.30 -12.73 1.37
C VAL A 184 -8.53 -11.75 2.24
N THR A 185 -7.41 -12.19 2.85
CA THR A 185 -6.70 -11.39 3.86
C THR A 185 -5.91 -10.23 3.24
N VAL A 186 -5.37 -10.38 2.03
CA VAL A 186 -4.68 -9.28 1.33
C VAL A 186 -5.65 -8.15 0.97
N PRO A 187 -6.79 -8.40 0.28
CA PRO A 187 -7.79 -7.36 0.03
C PRO A 187 -8.33 -6.72 1.31
N LEU A 188 -8.59 -7.53 2.35
CA LEU A 188 -8.99 -7.03 3.66
C LEU A 188 -7.98 -5.99 4.18
N GLY A 189 -6.69 -6.34 4.18
CA GLY A 189 -5.62 -5.46 4.64
C GLY A 189 -5.55 -4.16 3.85
N MET A 190 -5.63 -4.25 2.52
CA MET A 190 -5.60 -3.08 1.62
C MET A 190 -6.75 -2.11 1.89
N ILE A 191 -7.98 -2.62 1.99
CA ILE A 191 -9.17 -1.81 2.25
C ILE A 191 -9.15 -1.23 3.66
N ALA A 192 -8.72 -2.03 4.65
CA ALA A 192 -8.60 -1.57 6.03
C ALA A 192 -7.58 -0.43 6.15
N MET A 193 -6.42 -0.51 5.47
CA MET A 193 -5.42 0.56 5.41
C MET A 193 -5.97 1.82 4.73
N ALA A 194 -6.67 1.68 3.61
CA ALA A 194 -7.31 2.80 2.91
C ALA A 194 -8.39 3.47 3.78
N SER A 195 -9.18 2.70 4.55
CA SER A 195 -10.19 3.23 5.45
C SER A 195 -9.57 4.04 6.60
N VAL A 196 -8.45 3.56 7.16
CA VAL A 196 -7.70 4.30 8.19
C VAL A 196 -7.11 5.58 7.61
N TYR A 197 -6.53 5.54 6.40
CA TYR A 197 -6.06 6.73 5.70
C TYR A 197 -7.17 7.80 5.59
N ARG A 198 -8.37 7.43 5.12
CA ARG A 198 -9.51 8.36 5.03
C ARG A 198 -9.89 8.95 6.39
N LYS A 199 -9.95 8.13 7.44
CA LYS A 199 -10.26 8.59 8.80
C LYS A 199 -9.22 9.59 9.31
N LEU A 200 -7.92 9.32 9.12
CA LEU A 200 -6.84 10.22 9.53
C LEU A 200 -6.86 11.53 8.76
N LEU A 201 -7.13 11.48 7.45
CA LEU A 201 -7.21 12.66 6.61
C LEU A 201 -8.36 13.58 7.03
N LEU A 202 -9.54 13.02 7.33
CA LEU A 202 -10.68 13.78 7.85
C LEU A 202 -10.38 14.44 9.20
N GLN A 203 -9.77 13.70 10.11
CA GLN A 203 -9.38 14.22 11.44
C GLN A 203 -8.33 15.34 11.36
N SER A 204 -7.44 15.30 10.37
CA SER A 204 -6.43 16.35 10.17
C SER A 204 -6.99 17.64 9.58
N LYS A 205 -8.13 17.60 8.89
CA LYS A 205 -8.84 18.77 8.37
C LYS A 205 -9.73 19.44 9.42
N ALA A 206 -10.18 18.67 10.40
CA ALA A 206 -11.02 19.14 11.50
C ALA A 206 -10.22 19.70 12.70
N ALA A 207 -8.89 19.60 12.67
CA ALA A 207 -7.97 20.07 13.71
C ALA A 207 -7.14 21.27 13.23
#